data_18981a204a2b5b35d16438255a7d6222
#
_entry.id   18981a204a2b5b35d16438255a7d6222
#
_cell.length_a   1.000
_cell.length_b   1.000
_cell.length_c   1.000
_cell.angle_alpha   90.00
_cell.angle_beta   90.00
_cell.angle_gamma   90.00
#
_symmetry.space_group_name_H-M   'P 1'
#
loop_
_entity.id
_entity.type
_entity.pdbx_description
1 polymer ?
#
loop_
_entity_poly.entity_id
_entity_poly.type
_entity_poly.pdbx_seq_one_letter_code
_entity_poly.pdbx_strand_id
1 'polypeptide(L)'
;MVAVAQVSKPSHAAAQADARGAALAVRGVNHRFDLDGAALPVLDGIDLDVQPGEFVALLGPSGCGKSTLLRLVAGLEPPAEGDLLADGEPIDGPSPSRIVVFQDPTLYPWRTVWHNVALGLQARGLLKTQRDRVDDALQRVGLAAFSQAYPHQLSGGMAQRAALARALVNDPRILILDEPLGKLDSLTRIAMQSELVELWQRTGVTALLVTHDVEEALFMASRIIVLSERPARIKDEIVNDLPYPRHRGDPRLAELRRQALALLGLCLLYTS
;
A
#
# COMPACT_ATOMS: atom_id res chain seq x y z
N MET A 1 42.49 -12.57 18.43
CA MET A 1 41.07 -13.03 18.57
C MET A 1 40.24 -11.81 18.96
N VAL A 2 39.53 -11.23 18.01
CA VAL A 2 38.63 -10.09 18.26
C VAL A 2 37.20 -10.65 18.16
N ALA A 3 36.47 -10.59 19.27
CA ALA A 3 35.10 -11.07 19.36
C ALA A 3 34.17 -10.12 18.58
N VAL A 4 33.50 -10.66 17.58
CA VAL A 4 32.42 -9.97 16.86
C VAL A 4 31.18 -9.97 17.76
N ALA A 5 30.82 -8.80 18.26
CA ALA A 5 29.57 -8.62 19.01
C ALA A 5 28.38 -8.81 18.08
N GLN A 6 27.55 -9.82 18.34
CA GLN A 6 26.25 -9.99 17.74
C GLN A 6 25.34 -8.85 18.20
N VAL A 7 24.95 -7.98 17.25
CA VAL A 7 23.90 -6.98 17.47
C VAL A 7 22.56 -7.71 17.51
N SER A 8 21.99 -7.84 18.70
CA SER A 8 20.64 -8.37 18.91
C SER A 8 19.61 -7.43 18.26
N LYS A 9 18.79 -7.97 17.34
CA LYS A 9 17.64 -7.25 16.77
C LYS A 9 16.69 -6.81 17.90
N PRO A 10 16.22 -5.54 17.93
CA PRO A 10 15.25 -5.13 18.93
C PRO A 10 13.93 -5.87 18.71
N SER A 11 13.41 -6.43 19.78
CA SER A 11 12.15 -7.16 19.84
C SER A 11 10.97 -6.19 19.66
N HIS A 12 10.33 -6.19 18.48
CA HIS A 12 9.06 -5.49 18.18
C HIS A 12 7.83 -6.28 18.69
N ALA A 13 8.00 -7.19 19.64
CA ALA A 13 6.98 -8.16 20.03
C ALA A 13 5.82 -7.64 20.91
N ALA A 14 5.78 -6.37 21.28
CA ALA A 14 4.84 -5.87 22.30
C ALA A 14 3.55 -5.20 21.77
N ALA A 15 3.36 -5.01 20.46
CA ALA A 15 2.16 -4.33 19.90
C ALA A 15 1.27 -5.25 19.02
N GLN A 16 1.47 -6.57 19.02
CA GLN A 16 0.89 -7.47 18.01
C GLN A 16 -0.39 -8.22 18.45
N ALA A 17 -0.93 -8.00 19.66
CA ALA A 17 -2.02 -8.84 20.19
C ALA A 17 -3.42 -8.53 19.63
N ASP A 18 -3.64 -7.43 18.88
CA ASP A 18 -4.97 -7.03 18.37
C ASP A 18 -4.99 -6.52 16.92
N ALA A 19 -3.95 -6.77 16.13
CA ALA A 19 -3.89 -6.34 14.73
C ALA A 19 -4.93 -7.09 13.89
N ARG A 20 -5.92 -6.36 13.34
CA ARG A 20 -6.89 -6.90 12.37
C ARG A 20 -6.23 -7.25 11.02
N GLY A 21 -5.01 -6.80 10.80
CA GLY A 21 -4.18 -7.07 9.63
C GLY A 21 -3.85 -8.55 9.47
N ALA A 22 -3.42 -8.92 8.26
CA ALA A 22 -2.85 -10.23 7.95
C ALA A 22 -1.34 -10.11 7.72
N ALA A 23 -0.59 -11.14 8.08
CA ALA A 23 0.79 -11.29 7.65
C ALA A 23 0.84 -11.52 6.13
N LEU A 24 1.84 -10.95 5.46
CA LEU A 24 2.15 -11.24 4.07
C LEU A 24 3.57 -11.78 3.97
N ALA A 25 3.74 -12.91 3.28
CA ALA A 25 5.04 -13.46 2.97
C ALA A 25 5.19 -13.64 1.45
N VAL A 26 6.28 -13.13 0.92
CA VAL A 26 6.72 -13.30 -0.48
C VAL A 26 8.02 -14.09 -0.41
N ARG A 27 8.12 -15.19 -1.14
CA ARG A 27 9.24 -16.14 -1.07
C ARG A 27 9.81 -16.42 -2.45
N GLY A 28 11.02 -15.94 -2.71
CA GLY A 28 11.76 -16.18 -3.94
C GLY A 28 10.97 -15.88 -5.21
N VAL A 29 10.13 -14.84 -5.19
CA VAL A 29 9.19 -14.57 -6.28
C VAL A 29 9.92 -14.05 -7.50
N ASN A 30 9.80 -14.78 -8.61
CA ASN A 30 10.20 -14.39 -9.95
C ASN A 30 8.96 -14.19 -10.81
N HIS A 31 9.00 -13.18 -11.69
CA HIS A 31 7.92 -12.94 -12.64
C HIS A 31 8.44 -12.37 -13.96
N ARG A 32 7.86 -12.84 -15.06
CA ARG A 32 8.16 -12.39 -16.43
C ARG A 32 6.89 -12.34 -17.26
N PHE A 33 6.85 -11.39 -18.19
CA PHE A 33 5.81 -11.38 -19.22
C PHE A 33 6.38 -11.98 -20.52
N ASP A 34 5.50 -12.55 -21.35
CA ASP A 34 5.81 -12.92 -22.71
C ASP A 34 5.38 -11.77 -23.64
N LEU A 35 6.32 -11.19 -24.36
CA LEU A 35 6.07 -10.15 -25.35
C LEU A 35 6.52 -10.70 -26.71
N ASP A 36 5.58 -11.13 -27.55
CA ASP A 36 5.81 -11.64 -28.88
C ASP A 36 6.84 -12.80 -28.93
N GLY A 37 6.80 -13.69 -27.92
CA GLY A 37 7.72 -14.82 -27.81
C GLY A 37 9.07 -14.49 -27.14
N ALA A 38 9.27 -13.24 -26.71
CA ALA A 38 10.44 -12.83 -25.92
C ALA A 38 10.06 -12.70 -24.42
N ALA A 39 10.77 -13.40 -23.55
CA ALA A 39 10.57 -13.29 -22.11
C ALA A 39 11.10 -11.94 -21.60
N LEU A 40 10.23 -11.15 -20.97
CA LEU A 40 10.57 -9.89 -20.33
C LEU A 40 10.59 -10.10 -18.81
N PRO A 41 11.74 -10.30 -18.16
CA PRO A 41 11.82 -10.44 -16.70
C PRO A 41 11.48 -9.11 -16.04
N VAL A 42 10.64 -9.18 -15.00
CA VAL A 42 10.15 -8.01 -14.26
C VAL A 42 10.49 -8.06 -12.79
N LEU A 43 10.37 -9.24 -12.16
CA LEU A 43 10.76 -9.48 -10.77
C LEU A 43 11.77 -10.61 -10.73
N ASP A 44 12.78 -10.49 -9.86
CA ASP A 44 13.89 -11.42 -9.76
C ASP A 44 14.23 -11.67 -8.28
N GLY A 45 13.78 -12.80 -7.75
CA GLY A 45 14.08 -13.27 -6.40
C GLY A 45 13.58 -12.32 -5.31
N ILE A 46 12.32 -11.92 -5.34
CA ILE A 46 11.74 -11.05 -4.29
C ILE A 46 11.42 -11.88 -3.05
N ASP A 47 12.05 -11.52 -1.93
CA ASP A 47 11.76 -12.04 -0.60
C ASP A 47 11.32 -10.90 0.32
N LEU A 48 10.09 -10.95 0.85
CA LEU A 48 9.53 -9.90 1.70
C LEU A 48 8.58 -10.49 2.74
N ASP A 49 8.77 -10.11 4.00
CA ASP A 49 7.83 -10.35 5.08
C ASP A 49 7.19 -9.04 5.52
N VAL A 50 5.86 -9.02 5.63
CA VAL A 50 5.10 -7.89 6.19
C VAL A 50 4.32 -8.41 7.39
N GLN A 51 4.49 -7.76 8.53
CA GLN A 51 3.82 -8.16 9.77
C GLN A 51 2.34 -7.69 9.79
N PRO A 52 1.46 -8.38 10.53
CA PRO A 52 0.09 -7.95 10.72
C PRO A 52 0.02 -6.50 11.23
N GLY A 53 -0.78 -5.66 10.56
CA GLY A 53 -0.95 -4.26 10.92
C GLY A 53 0.22 -3.35 10.55
N GLU A 54 1.25 -3.85 9.89
CA GLU A 54 2.38 -3.04 9.43
C GLU A 54 2.00 -2.18 8.22
N PHE A 55 2.62 -0.98 8.13
CA PHE A 55 2.54 -0.13 6.95
C PHE A 55 3.89 -0.16 6.21
N VAL A 56 3.95 -0.86 5.10
CA VAL A 56 5.16 -0.99 4.27
C VAL A 56 4.99 -0.21 2.97
N ALA A 57 6.02 0.53 2.57
CA ALA A 57 6.09 1.16 1.25
C ALA A 57 7.09 0.44 0.33
N LEU A 58 6.69 0.20 -0.90
CA LEU A 58 7.56 -0.22 -2.00
C LEU A 58 7.97 1.01 -2.80
N LEU A 59 9.23 1.38 -2.72
CA LEU A 59 9.81 2.54 -3.36
C LEU A 59 10.75 2.09 -4.49
N GLY A 60 10.67 2.72 -5.66
CA GLY A 60 11.56 2.38 -6.78
C GLY A 60 11.20 3.14 -8.04
N PRO A 61 12.06 3.06 -9.09
CA PRO A 61 11.85 3.75 -10.36
C PRO A 61 10.52 3.36 -11.02
N SER A 62 10.01 4.23 -11.88
CA SER A 62 8.83 3.91 -12.70
C SER A 62 9.14 2.73 -13.62
N GLY A 63 8.18 1.79 -13.74
CA GLY A 63 8.31 0.61 -14.59
C GLY A 63 9.23 -0.50 -14.07
N CYS A 64 9.75 -0.42 -12.84
CA CYS A 64 10.62 -1.46 -12.30
C CYS A 64 9.88 -2.78 -11.94
N GLY A 65 8.54 -2.76 -11.73
CA GLY A 65 7.77 -3.95 -11.40
C GLY A 65 6.91 -3.83 -10.13
N LYS A 66 6.84 -2.65 -9.49
CA LYS A 66 6.04 -2.43 -8.26
C LYS A 66 4.58 -2.86 -8.40
N SER A 67 3.89 -2.35 -9.44
CA SER A 67 2.48 -2.69 -9.69
C SER A 67 2.31 -4.15 -10.10
N THR A 68 3.33 -4.78 -10.68
CA THR A 68 3.33 -6.24 -10.93
C THR A 68 3.34 -6.98 -9.61
N LEU A 69 4.25 -6.67 -8.68
CA LEU A 69 4.27 -7.29 -7.36
C LEU A 69 2.94 -7.10 -6.62
N LEU A 70 2.32 -5.92 -6.72
CA LEU A 70 0.99 -5.70 -6.13
C LEU A 70 -0.10 -6.60 -6.71
N ARG A 71 -0.11 -6.83 -8.03
CA ARG A 71 -1.08 -7.73 -8.68
C ARG A 71 -0.90 -9.16 -8.20
N LEU A 72 0.35 -9.61 -8.04
CA LEU A 72 0.64 -10.93 -7.48
C LEU A 72 0.13 -11.04 -6.04
N VAL A 73 0.44 -10.06 -5.17
CA VAL A 73 -0.05 -10.01 -3.77
C VAL A 73 -1.56 -9.95 -3.70
N ALA A 74 -2.22 -9.24 -4.62
CA ALA A 74 -3.68 -9.20 -4.69
C ALA A 74 -4.30 -10.52 -5.17
N GLY A 75 -3.50 -11.43 -5.73
CA GLY A 75 -3.95 -12.68 -6.35
C GLY A 75 -4.61 -12.47 -7.72
N LEU A 76 -4.31 -11.34 -8.39
CA LEU A 76 -4.83 -11.04 -9.73
C LEU A 76 -4.07 -11.78 -10.83
N GLU A 77 -2.83 -12.13 -10.55
CA GLU A 77 -1.94 -12.91 -11.42
C GLU A 77 -1.14 -13.88 -10.54
N PRO A 78 -0.84 -15.09 -11.00
CA PRO A 78 0.07 -15.99 -10.28
C PRO A 78 1.54 -15.56 -10.54
N PRO A 79 2.48 -15.81 -9.61
CA PRO A 79 3.91 -15.65 -9.88
C PRO A 79 4.36 -16.67 -10.92
N ALA A 80 5.46 -16.38 -11.64
CA ALA A 80 6.06 -17.37 -12.53
C ALA A 80 6.81 -18.46 -11.71
N GLU A 81 7.42 -18.07 -10.60
CA GLU A 81 8.13 -18.93 -9.65
C GLU A 81 8.05 -18.30 -8.25
N GLY A 82 8.20 -19.11 -7.20
CA GLY A 82 8.12 -18.69 -5.81
C GLY A 82 6.69 -18.68 -5.27
N ASP A 83 6.54 -18.29 -4.00
CA ASP A 83 5.29 -18.38 -3.26
C ASP A 83 4.88 -17.04 -2.68
N LEU A 84 3.55 -16.83 -2.62
CA LEU A 84 2.91 -15.70 -1.95
C LEU A 84 1.93 -16.26 -0.91
N LEU A 85 2.06 -15.83 0.33
CA LEU A 85 1.28 -16.33 1.45
C LEU A 85 0.64 -15.17 2.22
N ALA A 86 -0.62 -15.33 2.60
CA ALA A 86 -1.31 -14.44 3.53
C ALA A 86 -1.71 -15.23 4.78
N ASP A 87 -1.22 -14.83 5.97
CA ASP A 87 -1.34 -15.61 7.23
C ASP A 87 -0.88 -17.07 7.11
N GLY A 88 0.14 -17.32 6.29
CA GLY A 88 0.67 -18.67 6.03
C GLY A 88 -0.10 -19.48 4.99
N GLU A 89 -1.23 -18.98 4.48
CA GLU A 89 -2.02 -19.64 3.45
C GLU A 89 -1.64 -19.12 2.05
N PRO A 90 -1.52 -19.99 1.03
CA PRO A 90 -1.21 -19.57 -0.33
C PRO A 90 -2.21 -18.57 -0.91
N ILE A 91 -1.70 -17.63 -1.72
CA ILE A 91 -2.51 -16.67 -2.47
C ILE A 91 -2.81 -17.26 -3.84
N ASP A 92 -3.92 -18.02 -3.96
CA ASP A 92 -4.31 -18.70 -5.20
C ASP A 92 -5.24 -17.86 -6.09
N GLY A 93 -5.70 -16.69 -5.61
CA GLY A 93 -6.61 -15.83 -6.36
C GLY A 93 -7.05 -14.58 -5.58
N PRO A 94 -7.91 -13.74 -6.20
CA PRO A 94 -8.44 -12.56 -5.56
C PRO A 94 -9.30 -12.90 -4.33
N SER A 95 -9.20 -12.07 -3.28
CA SER A 95 -9.98 -12.27 -2.05
C SER A 95 -10.48 -10.93 -1.50
N PRO A 96 -11.70 -10.90 -0.92
CA PRO A 96 -12.19 -9.73 -0.20
C PRO A 96 -11.31 -9.28 0.98
N SER A 97 -10.45 -10.18 1.48
CA SER A 97 -9.47 -9.85 2.54
C SER A 97 -8.27 -9.05 2.03
N ARG A 98 -8.04 -8.98 0.71
CA ARG A 98 -6.95 -8.25 0.05
C ARG A 98 -7.52 -7.35 -1.03
N ILE A 99 -7.56 -6.06 -0.76
CA ILE A 99 -8.20 -5.08 -1.65
C ILE A 99 -7.16 -4.11 -2.21
N VAL A 100 -7.23 -3.86 -3.51
CA VAL A 100 -6.40 -2.88 -4.21
C VAL A 100 -7.17 -1.56 -4.36
N VAL A 101 -6.52 -0.47 -3.99
CA VAL A 101 -6.92 0.90 -4.33
C VAL A 101 -5.93 1.42 -5.38
N PHE A 102 -6.43 1.64 -6.58
CA PHE A 102 -5.62 2.09 -7.71
C PHE A 102 -5.44 3.62 -7.71
N GLN A 103 -4.46 4.08 -8.48
CA GLN A 103 -4.21 5.50 -8.75
C GLN A 103 -5.45 6.21 -9.32
N ASP A 104 -6.14 5.57 -10.26
CA ASP A 104 -7.47 5.97 -10.70
C ASP A 104 -8.52 5.43 -9.74
N PRO A 105 -9.43 6.28 -9.21
CA PRO A 105 -10.49 5.84 -8.31
C PRO A 105 -11.42 4.79 -8.94
N THR A 106 -11.48 4.71 -10.28
CA THR A 106 -12.26 3.74 -11.06
C THR A 106 -13.70 3.57 -10.54
N LEU A 107 -14.32 4.70 -10.15
CA LEU A 107 -15.73 4.72 -9.75
C LEU A 107 -16.63 4.54 -10.98
N TYR A 108 -17.69 3.76 -10.82
CA TYR A 108 -18.68 3.60 -11.88
C TYR A 108 -19.48 4.91 -12.06
N PRO A 109 -19.36 5.58 -13.21
CA PRO A 109 -19.92 6.93 -13.40
C PRO A 109 -21.46 6.99 -13.35
N TRP A 110 -22.13 5.86 -13.61
CA TRP A 110 -23.60 5.72 -13.55
C TRP A 110 -24.15 5.34 -12.17
N ARG A 111 -23.27 5.18 -11.16
CA ARG A 111 -23.63 4.88 -9.78
C ARG A 111 -23.36 6.08 -8.89
N THR A 112 -24.21 6.29 -7.89
CA THR A 112 -23.89 7.25 -6.82
C THR A 112 -22.68 6.80 -6.01
N VAL A 113 -22.10 7.68 -5.22
CA VAL A 113 -21.00 7.36 -4.28
C VAL A 113 -21.40 6.20 -3.37
N TRP A 114 -22.59 6.25 -2.80
CA TRP A 114 -23.12 5.18 -1.95
C TRP A 114 -23.15 3.83 -2.66
N HIS A 115 -23.66 3.78 -3.90
CA HIS A 115 -23.73 2.54 -4.66
C HIS A 115 -22.35 2.06 -5.15
N ASN A 116 -21.40 2.96 -5.36
CA ASN A 116 -20.02 2.60 -5.63
C ASN A 116 -19.37 1.92 -4.41
N VAL A 117 -19.56 2.47 -3.22
CA VAL A 117 -19.04 1.89 -1.98
C VAL A 117 -19.72 0.55 -1.67
N ALA A 118 -21.04 0.45 -1.86
CA ALA A 118 -21.81 -0.77 -1.61
C ALA A 118 -21.43 -1.97 -2.49
N LEU A 119 -20.66 -1.76 -3.55
CA LEU A 119 -20.41 -2.76 -4.60
C LEU A 119 -19.86 -4.09 -4.07
N GLY A 120 -18.88 -4.05 -3.15
CA GLY A 120 -18.30 -5.27 -2.57
C GLY A 120 -19.30 -6.09 -1.77
N LEU A 121 -20.14 -5.43 -0.97
CA LEU A 121 -21.21 -6.09 -0.22
C LEU A 121 -22.30 -6.63 -1.15
N GLN A 122 -22.61 -5.89 -2.22
CA GLN A 122 -23.57 -6.31 -3.24
C GLN A 122 -23.10 -7.60 -3.94
N ALA A 123 -21.83 -7.64 -4.37
CA ALA A 123 -21.25 -8.81 -5.04
C ALA A 123 -21.26 -10.06 -4.15
N ARG A 124 -21.13 -9.88 -2.83
CA ARG A 124 -21.15 -10.96 -1.83
C ARG A 124 -22.56 -11.32 -1.34
N GLY A 125 -23.61 -10.65 -1.83
CA GLY A 125 -24.99 -10.85 -1.37
C GLY A 125 -25.29 -10.33 0.04
N LEU A 126 -24.36 -9.56 0.63
CA LEU A 126 -24.42 -9.08 2.03
C LEU A 126 -25.10 -7.71 2.19
N LEU A 127 -25.40 -7.02 1.09
CA LEU A 127 -25.89 -5.63 1.14
C LEU A 127 -27.21 -5.47 1.92
N LYS A 128 -28.10 -6.47 1.89
CA LYS A 128 -29.38 -6.41 2.62
C LYS A 128 -29.19 -6.47 4.14
N THR A 129 -28.20 -7.19 4.60
CA THR A 129 -27.95 -7.44 6.05
C THR A 129 -26.89 -6.53 6.64
N GLN A 130 -26.02 -5.92 5.82
CA GLN A 130 -24.87 -5.12 6.26
C GLN A 130 -24.86 -3.72 5.62
N ARG A 131 -26.04 -3.15 5.34
CA ARG A 131 -26.19 -1.84 4.71
C ARG A 131 -25.47 -0.74 5.49
N ASP A 132 -25.56 -0.78 6.82
CA ASP A 132 -24.98 0.23 7.71
C ASP A 132 -23.47 0.36 7.55
N ARG A 133 -22.78 -0.71 7.13
CA ARG A 133 -21.33 -0.67 6.84
C ARG A 133 -20.98 0.31 5.71
N VAL A 134 -21.88 0.54 4.76
CA VAL A 134 -21.67 1.50 3.68
C VAL A 134 -21.69 2.92 4.25
N ASP A 135 -22.66 3.21 5.10
CA ASP A 135 -22.80 4.51 5.73
C ASP A 135 -21.63 4.79 6.68
N ASP A 136 -21.22 3.79 7.47
CA ASP A 136 -20.02 3.85 8.32
C ASP A 136 -18.74 4.10 7.52
N ALA A 137 -18.57 3.41 6.38
CA ALA A 137 -17.40 3.60 5.52
C ALA A 137 -17.34 5.01 4.94
N LEU A 138 -18.49 5.55 4.50
CA LEU A 138 -18.60 6.92 4.01
C LEU A 138 -18.34 7.95 5.10
N GLN A 139 -18.80 7.69 6.32
CA GLN A 139 -18.54 8.57 7.47
C GLN A 139 -17.04 8.60 7.81
N ARG A 140 -16.37 7.44 7.81
CA ARG A 140 -14.92 7.32 8.09
C ARG A 140 -14.04 8.13 7.13
N VAL A 141 -14.47 8.29 5.87
CA VAL A 141 -13.76 9.07 4.86
C VAL A 141 -14.33 10.49 4.65
N GLY A 142 -15.27 10.92 5.50
CA GLY A 142 -15.85 12.27 5.44
C GLY A 142 -16.74 12.54 4.23
N LEU A 143 -17.36 11.50 3.62
CA LEU A 143 -18.21 11.62 2.44
C LEU A 143 -19.70 11.35 2.68
N ALA A 144 -20.15 11.26 3.93
CA ALA A 144 -21.54 10.98 4.26
C ALA A 144 -22.53 11.96 3.58
N ALA A 145 -22.21 13.26 3.55
CA ALA A 145 -23.02 14.30 2.89
C ALA A 145 -23.07 14.17 1.36
N PHE A 146 -22.13 13.45 0.76
CA PHE A 146 -21.99 13.24 -0.68
C PHE A 146 -22.43 11.84 -1.13
N SER A 147 -23.09 11.07 -0.28
CA SER A 147 -23.51 9.70 -0.54
C SER A 147 -24.34 9.54 -1.81
N GLN A 148 -25.20 10.53 -2.12
CA GLN A 148 -26.07 10.54 -3.31
C GLN A 148 -25.44 11.23 -4.52
N ALA A 149 -24.26 11.83 -4.39
CA ALA A 149 -23.55 12.44 -5.51
C ALA A 149 -23.05 11.38 -6.51
N TYR A 150 -22.90 11.76 -7.77
CA TYR A 150 -22.25 10.94 -8.79
C TYR A 150 -20.76 11.29 -8.92
N PRO A 151 -19.92 10.39 -9.44
CA PRO A 151 -18.47 10.59 -9.55
C PRO A 151 -18.05 11.90 -10.24
N HIS A 152 -18.78 12.35 -11.27
CA HIS A 152 -18.50 13.60 -11.98
C HIS A 152 -18.75 14.87 -11.13
N GLN A 153 -19.41 14.75 -9.99
CA GLN A 153 -19.69 15.84 -9.05
C GLN A 153 -18.62 15.92 -7.93
N LEU A 154 -17.65 15.03 -7.93
CA LEU A 154 -16.62 14.94 -6.90
C LEU A 154 -15.32 15.62 -7.36
N SER A 155 -14.59 16.22 -6.41
CA SER A 155 -13.19 16.56 -6.63
C SER A 155 -12.34 15.28 -6.72
N GLY A 156 -11.09 15.38 -7.24
CA GLY A 156 -10.18 14.24 -7.30
C GLY A 156 -9.93 13.60 -5.93
N GLY A 157 -9.73 14.39 -4.89
CA GLY A 157 -9.58 13.90 -3.52
C GLY A 157 -10.84 13.21 -2.98
N MET A 158 -12.02 13.75 -3.26
CA MET A 158 -13.29 13.11 -2.88
C MET A 158 -13.48 11.77 -3.61
N ALA A 159 -13.15 11.70 -4.89
CA ALA A 159 -13.23 10.45 -5.65
C ALA A 159 -12.27 9.39 -5.09
N GLN A 160 -11.06 9.79 -4.69
CA GLN A 160 -10.10 8.90 -4.05
C GLN A 160 -10.57 8.40 -2.67
N ARG A 161 -11.17 9.28 -1.85
CA ARG A 161 -11.82 8.87 -0.59
C ARG A 161 -12.98 7.89 -0.82
N ALA A 162 -13.77 8.09 -1.87
CA ALA A 162 -14.84 7.15 -2.22
C ALA A 162 -14.30 5.77 -2.64
N ALA A 163 -13.20 5.72 -3.40
CA ALA A 163 -12.51 4.47 -3.74
C ALA A 163 -11.96 3.78 -2.47
N LEU A 164 -11.43 4.54 -1.53
CA LEU A 164 -10.97 4.03 -0.24
C LEU A 164 -12.14 3.47 0.60
N ALA A 165 -13.27 4.18 0.69
CA ALA A 165 -14.47 3.68 1.37
C ALA A 165 -14.98 2.37 0.73
N ARG A 166 -14.94 2.27 -0.62
CA ARG A 166 -15.28 1.05 -1.37
C ARG A 166 -14.35 -0.13 -1.02
N ALA A 167 -13.09 0.15 -0.73
CA ALA A 167 -12.16 -0.87 -0.24
C ALA A 167 -12.52 -1.31 1.19
N LEU A 168 -12.67 -0.35 2.09
CA LEU A 168 -12.86 -0.56 3.53
C LEU A 168 -14.18 -1.22 3.90
N VAL A 169 -15.24 -1.02 3.10
CA VAL A 169 -16.55 -1.64 3.34
C VAL A 169 -16.47 -3.17 3.36
N ASN A 170 -15.45 -3.74 2.73
CA ASN A 170 -15.21 -5.18 2.70
C ASN A 170 -14.48 -5.70 3.95
N ASP A 171 -14.03 -4.81 4.84
CA ASP A 171 -13.22 -5.13 6.02
C ASP A 171 -11.95 -5.92 5.65
N PRO A 172 -11.11 -5.36 4.77
CA PRO A 172 -9.92 -6.06 4.29
C PRO A 172 -8.92 -6.25 5.44
N ARG A 173 -8.14 -7.32 5.36
CA ARG A 173 -7.01 -7.57 6.24
C ARG A 173 -5.69 -7.04 5.67
N ILE A 174 -5.61 -6.94 4.32
CA ILE A 174 -4.49 -6.29 3.60
C ILE A 174 -5.06 -5.24 2.66
N LEU A 175 -4.60 -4.01 2.80
CA LEU A 175 -4.93 -2.88 1.94
C LEU A 175 -3.72 -2.58 1.04
N ILE A 176 -3.91 -2.70 -0.25
CA ILE A 176 -2.89 -2.47 -1.27
C ILE A 176 -3.17 -1.14 -1.93
N LEU A 177 -2.21 -0.22 -1.92
CA LEU A 177 -2.32 1.15 -2.40
C LEU A 177 -1.35 1.34 -3.57
N ASP A 178 -1.85 1.39 -4.81
CA ASP A 178 -1.05 1.57 -6.02
C ASP A 178 -1.04 3.04 -6.45
N GLU A 179 -0.02 3.79 -6.05
CA GLU A 179 0.15 5.23 -6.29
C GLU A 179 -1.13 6.05 -5.99
N PRO A 180 -1.78 5.86 -4.83
CA PRO A 180 -3.14 6.33 -4.58
C PRO A 180 -3.30 7.84 -4.60
N LEU A 181 -2.20 8.59 -4.49
CA LEU A 181 -2.19 10.05 -4.40
C LEU A 181 -1.55 10.74 -5.62
N GLY A 182 -1.12 9.96 -6.62
CA GLY A 182 -0.34 10.48 -7.76
C GLY A 182 -1.05 11.52 -8.63
N LYS A 183 -2.39 11.54 -8.65
CA LYS A 183 -3.20 12.49 -9.45
C LYS A 183 -3.71 13.70 -8.66
N LEU A 184 -3.36 13.81 -7.37
CA LEU A 184 -3.81 14.92 -6.52
C LEU A 184 -2.84 16.10 -6.58
N ASP A 185 -3.40 17.31 -6.45
CA ASP A 185 -2.58 18.50 -6.21
C ASP A 185 -1.85 18.40 -4.87
N SER A 186 -0.81 19.22 -4.68
CA SER A 186 0.10 19.12 -3.53
C SER A 186 -0.58 19.30 -2.17
N LEU A 187 -1.54 20.21 -2.04
CA LEU A 187 -2.24 20.45 -0.77
C LEU A 187 -3.19 19.31 -0.43
N THR A 188 -3.99 18.89 -1.40
CA THR A 188 -4.90 17.74 -1.27
C THR A 188 -4.12 16.46 -0.95
N ARG A 189 -2.95 16.26 -1.60
CA ARG A 189 -2.07 15.11 -1.33
C ARG A 189 -1.59 15.09 0.12
N ILE A 190 -1.12 16.22 0.65
CA ILE A 190 -0.68 16.33 2.05
C ILE A 190 -1.80 15.98 3.03
N ALA A 191 -3.00 16.49 2.81
CA ALA A 191 -4.17 16.18 3.63
C ALA A 191 -4.51 14.68 3.57
N MET A 192 -4.55 14.10 2.37
CA MET A 192 -4.87 12.70 2.14
C MET A 192 -3.84 11.74 2.76
N GLN A 193 -2.55 12.10 2.77
CA GLN A 193 -1.53 11.30 3.45
C GLN A 193 -1.81 11.18 4.95
N SER A 194 -2.15 12.29 5.61
CA SER A 194 -2.50 12.28 7.03
C SER A 194 -3.77 11.47 7.30
N GLU A 195 -4.80 11.63 6.47
CA GLU A 195 -6.05 10.88 6.57
C GLU A 195 -5.84 9.36 6.39
N LEU A 196 -4.99 8.96 5.44
CA LEU A 196 -4.66 7.55 5.21
C LEU A 196 -3.91 6.94 6.41
N VAL A 197 -2.97 7.68 6.99
CA VAL A 197 -2.25 7.23 8.20
C VAL A 197 -3.21 7.09 9.38
N GLU A 198 -4.07 8.07 9.63
CA GLU A 198 -5.09 7.99 10.69
C GLU A 198 -6.05 6.82 10.48
N LEU A 199 -6.47 6.60 9.24
CA LEU A 199 -7.34 5.49 8.89
C LEU A 199 -6.67 4.14 9.15
N TRP A 200 -5.41 3.98 8.71
CA TRP A 200 -4.61 2.79 8.96
C TRP A 200 -4.46 2.54 10.47
N GLN A 201 -4.11 3.55 11.27
CA GLN A 201 -3.99 3.42 12.73
C GLN A 201 -5.31 2.98 13.39
N ARG A 202 -6.45 3.52 12.92
CA ARG A 202 -7.78 3.17 13.47
C ARG A 202 -8.26 1.78 13.07
N THR A 203 -7.88 1.31 11.88
CA THR A 203 -8.35 0.01 11.36
C THR A 203 -7.44 -1.15 11.73
N GLY A 204 -6.15 -0.91 11.95
CA GLY A 204 -5.14 -1.93 12.20
C GLY A 204 -4.91 -2.87 11.01
N VAL A 205 -5.32 -2.47 9.80
CA VAL A 205 -5.11 -3.24 8.56
C VAL A 205 -3.62 -3.26 8.18
N THR A 206 -3.13 -4.36 7.61
CA THR A 206 -1.80 -4.37 6.98
C THR A 206 -1.85 -3.54 5.70
N ALA A 207 -0.96 -2.56 5.54
CA ALA A 207 -0.93 -1.68 4.38
C ALA A 207 0.33 -1.87 3.55
N LEU A 208 0.16 -2.04 2.23
CA LEU A 208 1.24 -2.09 1.26
C LEU A 208 1.06 -0.94 0.27
N LEU A 209 1.93 0.07 0.33
CA LEU A 209 1.92 1.25 -0.53
C LEU A 209 2.96 1.09 -1.63
N VAL A 210 2.55 1.29 -2.88
CA VAL A 210 3.48 1.52 -3.98
C VAL A 210 3.52 3.00 -4.28
N THR A 211 4.72 3.55 -4.33
CA THR A 211 4.96 4.93 -4.73
C THR A 211 6.35 5.11 -5.33
N HIS A 212 6.53 6.16 -6.08
CA HIS A 212 7.83 6.67 -6.53
C HIS A 212 8.25 7.93 -5.75
N ASP A 213 7.38 8.42 -4.86
CA ASP A 213 7.61 9.61 -4.04
C ASP A 213 8.23 9.21 -2.68
N VAL A 214 9.48 9.64 -2.47
CA VAL A 214 10.25 9.36 -1.25
C VAL A 214 9.59 10.00 -0.02
N GLU A 215 9.07 11.22 -0.15
CA GLU A 215 8.40 11.94 0.95
C GLU A 215 7.13 11.20 1.39
N GLU A 216 6.35 10.71 0.43
CA GLU A 216 5.15 9.94 0.69
C GLU A 216 5.49 8.65 1.45
N ALA A 217 6.46 7.87 0.95
CA ALA A 217 6.91 6.64 1.60
C ALA A 217 7.37 6.88 3.04
N LEU A 218 8.22 7.89 3.26
CA LEU A 218 8.75 8.22 4.58
C LEU A 218 7.70 8.77 5.53
N PHE A 219 6.72 9.54 5.03
CA PHE A 219 5.67 10.11 5.87
C PHE A 219 4.68 9.04 6.34
N MET A 220 4.33 8.08 5.46
CA MET A 220 3.24 7.14 5.71
C MET A 220 3.71 5.78 6.24
N ALA A 221 4.84 5.24 5.78
CA ALA A 221 5.24 3.88 6.10
C ALA A 221 6.22 3.78 7.27
N SER A 222 6.09 2.72 8.07
CA SER A 222 7.04 2.35 9.12
C SER A 222 8.29 1.65 8.57
N ARG A 223 8.18 1.09 7.35
CA ARG A 223 9.27 0.41 6.65
C ARG A 223 9.17 0.65 5.15
N ILE A 224 10.30 0.96 4.53
CA ILE A 224 10.38 1.26 3.10
C ILE A 224 11.32 0.25 2.45
N ILE A 225 10.79 -0.51 1.50
CA ILE A 225 11.53 -1.48 0.69
C ILE A 225 11.95 -0.78 -0.60
N VAL A 226 13.24 -0.63 -0.81
CA VAL A 226 13.80 0.03 -2.01
C VAL A 226 14.07 -1.02 -3.07
N LEU A 227 13.44 -0.88 -4.23
CA LEU A 227 13.58 -1.77 -5.37
C LEU A 227 14.58 -1.24 -6.39
N SER A 228 15.26 -2.16 -7.07
CA SER A 228 16.13 -1.84 -8.20
C SER A 228 15.33 -1.49 -9.46
N GLU A 229 16.03 -1.10 -10.51
CA GLU A 229 15.50 -1.13 -11.87
C GLU A 229 15.13 -2.57 -12.29
N ARG A 230 14.39 -2.67 -13.41
CA ARG A 230 13.94 -3.96 -13.94
C ARG A 230 15.06 -4.84 -14.48
N PRO A 231 15.09 -6.14 -14.18
CA PRO A 231 14.18 -6.86 -13.28
C PRO A 231 14.38 -6.43 -11.83
N ALA A 232 13.25 -6.14 -11.14
CA ALA A 232 13.31 -5.61 -9.79
C ALA A 232 13.82 -6.66 -8.80
N ARG A 233 14.75 -6.22 -7.96
CA ARG A 233 15.22 -6.91 -6.75
C ARG A 233 15.09 -5.95 -5.57
N ILE A 234 15.00 -6.47 -4.38
CA ILE A 234 15.12 -5.64 -3.17
C ILE A 234 16.58 -5.22 -3.04
N LYS A 235 16.82 -3.91 -3.09
CA LYS A 235 18.15 -3.31 -2.90
C LYS A 235 18.51 -3.18 -1.42
N ASP A 236 17.54 -2.64 -0.66
CA ASP A 236 17.74 -2.37 0.76
C ASP A 236 16.38 -2.08 1.42
N GLU A 237 16.41 -2.02 2.75
CA GLU A 237 15.27 -1.74 3.60
C GLU A 237 15.57 -0.56 4.53
N ILE A 238 14.67 0.41 4.61
CA ILE A 238 14.76 1.55 5.51
C ILE A 238 13.68 1.41 6.58
N VAL A 239 14.10 1.31 7.83
CA VAL A 239 13.20 1.31 8.99
C VAL A 239 12.98 2.76 9.43
N ASN A 240 11.73 3.16 9.55
CA ASN A 240 11.32 4.47 10.02
C ASN A 240 10.52 4.32 11.32
N ASP A 241 11.21 4.40 12.43
CA ASP A 241 10.68 4.25 13.80
C ASP A 241 10.11 5.54 14.41
N LEU A 242 10.02 6.63 13.60
CA LEU A 242 9.42 7.88 14.04
C LEU A 242 7.95 7.69 14.40
N PRO A 243 7.52 8.18 15.58
CA PRO A 243 6.13 8.07 16.01
C PRO A 243 5.18 8.86 15.11
N TYR A 244 3.93 8.44 15.06
CA TYR A 244 2.86 9.20 14.42
C TYR A 244 2.16 10.13 15.45
N PRO A 245 1.68 11.32 15.05
CA PRO A 245 1.82 11.89 13.70
C PRO A 245 3.26 12.38 13.42
N ARG A 246 3.76 12.13 12.22
CA ARG A 246 5.09 12.57 11.80
C ARG A 246 5.09 14.03 11.38
N HIS A 247 6.12 14.78 11.77
CA HIS A 247 6.32 16.16 11.36
C HIS A 247 7.31 16.22 10.19
N ARG A 248 6.90 16.84 9.08
CA ARG A 248 7.73 16.92 7.86
C ARG A 248 9.06 17.65 8.06
N GLY A 249 9.14 18.51 9.08
CA GLY A 249 10.37 19.22 9.47
C GLY A 249 11.28 18.42 10.41
N ASP A 250 10.99 17.17 10.73
CA ASP A 250 11.84 16.37 11.60
C ASP A 250 13.20 16.10 10.93
N PRO A 251 14.33 16.44 11.58
CA PRO A 251 15.68 16.20 11.02
C PRO A 251 15.95 14.74 10.67
N ARG A 252 15.34 13.81 11.39
CA ARG A 252 15.49 12.36 11.13
C ARG A 252 14.82 11.95 9.82
N LEU A 253 13.68 12.57 9.44
CA LEU A 253 13.08 12.36 8.11
C LEU A 253 14.01 12.85 7.00
N ALA A 254 14.72 13.97 7.21
CA ALA A 254 15.69 14.47 6.24
C ALA A 254 16.88 13.50 6.06
N GLU A 255 17.31 12.83 7.13
CA GLU A 255 18.35 11.79 7.06
C GLU A 255 17.88 10.56 6.30
N LEU A 256 16.70 10.03 6.66
CA LEU A 256 16.10 8.89 5.96
C LEU A 256 15.83 9.20 4.49
N ARG A 257 15.47 10.43 4.15
CA ARG A 257 15.32 10.89 2.78
C ARG A 257 16.63 10.82 2.00
N ARG A 258 17.74 11.29 2.59
CA ARG A 258 19.07 11.21 1.96
C ARG A 258 19.44 9.74 1.69
N GLN A 259 19.20 8.85 2.66
CA GLN A 259 19.44 7.43 2.51
C GLN A 259 18.60 6.85 1.35
N ALA A 260 17.31 7.13 1.30
CA ALA A 260 16.41 6.64 0.25
C ALA A 260 16.85 7.12 -1.15
N LEU A 261 17.18 8.41 -1.28
CA LEU A 261 17.65 8.98 -2.55
C LEU A 261 18.99 8.36 -3.00
N ALA A 262 19.92 8.12 -2.08
CA ALA A 262 21.19 7.44 -2.38
C ALA A 262 20.95 6.01 -2.90
N LEU A 263 20.05 5.26 -2.28
CA LEU A 263 19.69 3.90 -2.71
C LEU A 263 19.02 3.90 -4.10
N LEU A 264 18.25 4.94 -4.42
CA LEU A 264 17.66 5.11 -5.75
C LEU A 264 18.68 5.56 -6.83
N GLY A 265 19.92 5.83 -6.44
CA GLY A 265 20.96 6.35 -7.37
C GLY A 265 20.78 7.83 -7.70
N LEU A 266 19.92 8.53 -6.98
CA LEU A 266 19.73 9.97 -7.09
C LEU A 266 20.71 10.65 -6.14
N CYS A 267 21.96 10.79 -6.61
CA CYS A 267 22.98 11.52 -5.86
C CYS A 267 22.55 12.99 -5.78
N LEU A 268 22.23 13.46 -4.58
CA LEU A 268 21.96 14.88 -4.37
C LEU A 268 23.24 15.66 -4.68
N LEU A 269 23.26 16.36 -5.80
CA LEU A 269 24.19 17.46 -6.08
C LEU A 269 23.86 18.65 -5.17
N TYR A 270 23.85 18.42 -3.84
CA TYR A 270 23.71 19.45 -2.83
C TYR A 270 24.80 19.26 -1.79
N THR A 271 26.04 19.51 -2.21
CA THR A 271 27.14 19.89 -1.34
C THR A 271 27.64 21.25 -1.79
N SER A 272 27.09 22.29 -1.26
CA SER A 272 27.78 23.57 -1.04
C SER A 272 27.01 24.40 -0.05
#